data_48824608c59cd0857ed3557822a6caf6
#
_entry.id   48824608c59cd0857ed3557822a6caf6
#
_cell.length_a   1.000
_cell.length_b   1.000
_cell.length_c   1.000
_cell.angle_alpha   90.00
_cell.angle_beta   90.00
_cell.angle_gamma   90.00
#
_symmetry.space_group_name_H-M   'P 1'
#
loop_
_entity.id
_entity.type
_entity.pdbx_description
1 polymer ?
#
loop_
_entity_poly.entity_id
_entity_poly.type
_entity_poly.pdbx_seq_one_letter_code
_entity_poly.pdbx_strand_id
1 'polypeptide(L)'
;NLLGEPPVPPPAAHRINRPEDATGDYYLHWRDDRYHLCDRQQRHPPLTLDLADYLGRRGSETLPKTLRGLADAPIADATAGWGKDAWLLASRGFTLTLYERNPYLAALLADALQRARADPRSATIAARLQLVHADAATALAPASFAAVYLDPMYPERRKSAKVKKHMQALQQLIGHHGDDATLLARARLAATRRVIVKRPQHAPPLADIAPHHAIDGPNTRYDIYLAPNTP
;
A
#
# COMPACT_ATOMS: atom_id res chain seq x y z
N ASN A 1 -16.77 -0.99 10.56
CA ASN A 1 -17.83 -1.96 10.82
C ASN A 1 -17.37 -3.36 10.43
N LEU A 2 -17.65 -4.36 11.27
CA LEU A 2 -17.26 -5.75 11.11
C LEU A 2 -18.47 -6.66 11.27
N LEU A 3 -18.73 -7.50 10.28
CA LEU A 3 -19.72 -8.57 10.32
C LEU A 3 -18.98 -9.92 10.38
N GLY A 4 -19.46 -10.85 11.25
CA GLY A 4 -18.82 -12.13 11.50
C GLY A 4 -17.81 -12.09 12.64
N GLU A 5 -17.22 -13.24 12.95
CA GLU A 5 -16.35 -13.44 14.12
C GLU A 5 -14.96 -13.94 13.68
N PRO A 6 -14.04 -13.03 13.34
CA PRO A 6 -12.66 -13.42 13.07
C PRO A 6 -11.94 -13.83 14.35
N PRO A 7 -10.91 -14.69 14.27
CA PRO A 7 -10.11 -15.07 15.44
C PRO A 7 -9.42 -13.87 16.09
N VAL A 8 -9.02 -12.87 15.29
CA VAL A 8 -8.47 -11.59 15.77
C VAL A 8 -9.16 -10.45 15.03
N PRO A 9 -10.05 -9.69 15.67
CA PRO A 9 -10.70 -8.56 15.02
C PRO A 9 -9.72 -7.42 14.78
N PRO A 10 -9.94 -6.58 13.74
CA PRO A 10 -9.16 -5.38 13.51
C PRO A 10 -9.25 -4.43 14.71
N PRO A 11 -8.19 -3.67 15.02
CA PRO A 11 -8.23 -2.63 16.04
C PRO A 11 -9.39 -1.66 15.80
N ALA A 12 -10.10 -1.27 16.87
CA ALA A 12 -11.26 -0.38 16.84
C ALA A 12 -12.42 -0.86 15.94
N ALA A 13 -12.55 -2.18 15.70
CA ALA A 13 -13.68 -2.72 14.96
C ALA A 13 -14.98 -2.57 15.75
N HIS A 14 -15.97 -1.92 15.14
CA HIS A 14 -17.34 -1.88 15.65
C HIS A 14 -18.11 -3.07 15.06
N ARG A 15 -18.53 -4.01 15.92
CA ARG A 15 -19.32 -5.19 15.49
C ARG A 15 -20.72 -4.79 15.08
N ILE A 16 -21.19 -5.38 14.01
CA ILE A 16 -22.56 -5.25 13.51
C ILE A 16 -23.15 -6.64 13.31
N ASN A 17 -24.46 -6.76 13.49
CA ASN A 17 -25.15 -8.05 13.34
C ASN A 17 -25.64 -8.26 11.91
N ARG A 18 -25.93 -7.17 11.18
CA ARG A 18 -26.44 -7.20 9.80
C ARG A 18 -25.78 -6.11 8.97
N PRO A 19 -25.69 -6.28 7.65
CA PRO A 19 -25.07 -5.28 6.75
C PRO A 19 -25.70 -3.87 6.86
N GLU A 20 -27.00 -3.79 7.10
CA GLU A 20 -27.73 -2.53 7.25
C GLU A 20 -27.37 -1.75 8.51
N ASP A 21 -26.80 -2.40 9.53
CA ASP A 21 -26.34 -1.75 10.76
C ASP A 21 -25.01 -0.98 10.56
N ALA A 22 -24.36 -1.11 9.38
CA ALA A 22 -23.14 -0.38 9.08
C ALA A 22 -23.40 1.13 8.98
N THR A 23 -22.57 1.93 9.65
CA THR A 23 -22.69 3.41 9.68
C THR A 23 -22.10 4.08 8.44
N GLY A 24 -21.35 3.36 7.60
CA GLY A 24 -20.75 3.87 6.38
C GLY A 24 -21.14 3.05 5.15
N ASP A 25 -20.57 3.43 3.99
CA ASP A 25 -20.81 2.74 2.72
C ASP A 25 -20.20 1.34 2.67
N TYR A 26 -19.21 1.07 3.50
CA TYR A 26 -18.46 -0.19 3.51
C TYR A 26 -18.41 -0.82 4.88
N TYR A 27 -18.31 -2.17 4.90
CA TYR A 27 -18.07 -2.96 6.09
C TYR A 27 -17.16 -4.17 5.76
N LEU A 28 -16.47 -4.71 6.78
CA LEU A 28 -15.76 -5.97 6.67
C LEU A 28 -16.69 -7.11 7.05
N HIS A 29 -16.69 -8.17 6.24
CA HIS A 29 -17.37 -9.42 6.54
C HIS A 29 -16.33 -10.52 6.68
N TRP A 30 -16.28 -11.16 7.85
CA TRP A 30 -15.46 -12.35 8.07
C TRP A 30 -16.27 -13.58 7.67
N ARG A 31 -15.82 -14.27 6.63
CA ARG A 31 -16.36 -15.55 6.18
C ARG A 31 -15.30 -16.29 5.37
N ASP A 32 -15.42 -17.61 5.23
CA ASP A 32 -14.49 -18.44 4.48
C ASP A 32 -13.03 -18.22 4.91
N ASP A 33 -12.80 -18.03 6.24
CA ASP A 33 -11.52 -17.79 6.89
C ASP A 33 -10.75 -16.59 6.33
N ARG A 34 -11.47 -15.53 5.89
CA ARG A 34 -10.87 -14.29 5.39
C ARG A 34 -11.80 -13.09 5.51
N TYR A 35 -11.22 -11.90 5.44
CA TYR A 35 -11.99 -10.67 5.31
C TYR A 35 -12.45 -10.43 3.88
N HIS A 36 -13.71 -9.99 3.78
CA HIS A 36 -14.32 -9.47 2.58
C HIS A 36 -14.72 -8.02 2.83
N LEU A 37 -14.25 -7.08 2.00
CA LEU A 37 -14.74 -5.72 1.99
C LEU A 37 -16.02 -5.67 1.18
N CYS A 38 -17.13 -5.39 1.83
CA CYS A 38 -18.47 -5.35 1.26
C CYS A 38 -18.96 -3.91 1.14
N ASP A 39 -19.58 -3.61 0.01
CA ASP A 39 -20.33 -2.38 -0.19
C ASP A 39 -21.76 -2.59 0.31
N ARG A 40 -22.23 -1.73 1.23
CA ARG A 40 -23.58 -1.80 1.80
C ARG A 40 -24.67 -1.69 0.72
N GLN A 41 -24.42 -0.93 -0.33
CA GLN A 41 -25.33 -0.76 -1.46
C GLN A 41 -25.16 -1.82 -2.57
N GLN A 42 -24.25 -2.78 -2.39
CA GLN A 42 -24.00 -3.88 -3.32
C GLN A 42 -23.69 -3.42 -4.76
N ARG A 43 -23.09 -2.22 -4.94
CA ARG A 43 -22.72 -1.67 -6.24
C ARG A 43 -21.65 -2.50 -6.95
N HIS A 44 -20.89 -3.29 -6.18
CA HIS A 44 -19.87 -4.22 -6.67
C HIS A 44 -19.80 -5.47 -5.78
N PRO A 45 -19.25 -6.58 -6.29
CA PRO A 45 -19.03 -7.78 -5.49
C PRO A 45 -18.05 -7.52 -4.35
N PRO A 46 -18.11 -8.31 -3.26
CA PRO A 46 -17.14 -8.23 -2.18
C PRO A 46 -15.70 -8.35 -2.67
N LEU A 47 -14.81 -7.52 -2.10
CA LEU A 47 -13.39 -7.52 -2.42
C LEU A 47 -12.63 -8.31 -1.37
N THR A 48 -11.74 -9.20 -1.83
CA THR A 48 -10.79 -9.93 -1.00
C THR A 48 -9.37 -9.63 -1.46
N LEU A 49 -8.42 -9.77 -0.56
CA LEU A 49 -7.01 -9.73 -0.88
C LEU A 49 -6.39 -11.10 -0.65
N ASP A 50 -5.73 -11.64 -1.68
CA ASP A 50 -4.89 -12.82 -1.55
C ASP A 50 -3.51 -12.55 -2.14
N LEU A 51 -2.49 -12.57 -1.30
CA LEU A 51 -1.11 -12.33 -1.74
C LEU A 51 -0.53 -13.52 -2.49
N ALA A 52 -1.07 -14.72 -2.31
CA ALA A 52 -0.69 -15.90 -3.09
C ALA A 52 -0.98 -15.72 -4.58
N ASP A 53 -1.97 -14.91 -4.94
CA ASP A 53 -2.27 -14.57 -6.34
C ASP A 53 -1.13 -13.84 -7.06
N TYR A 54 -0.18 -13.29 -6.30
CA TYR A 54 0.99 -12.60 -6.86
C TYR A 54 2.25 -13.47 -6.94
N LEU A 55 2.18 -14.73 -6.48
CA LEU A 55 3.28 -15.69 -6.61
C LEU A 55 3.61 -15.92 -8.09
N GLY A 56 4.90 -15.87 -8.42
CA GLY A 56 5.39 -16.09 -9.79
C GLY A 56 5.02 -15.01 -10.80
N ARG A 57 4.25 -13.98 -10.43
CA ARG A 57 3.96 -12.88 -11.35
C ARG A 57 5.21 -12.03 -11.58
N ARG A 58 5.53 -11.81 -12.85
CA ARG A 58 6.57 -10.84 -13.23
C ARG A 58 6.00 -9.44 -13.01
N GLY A 59 6.54 -8.74 -12.02
CA GLY A 59 6.24 -7.33 -11.78
C GLY A 59 7.18 -6.41 -12.57
N SER A 60 7.11 -5.11 -12.31
CA SER A 60 8.04 -4.13 -12.86
C SER A 60 9.47 -4.43 -12.41
N GLU A 61 10.39 -4.61 -13.34
CA GLU A 61 11.83 -4.73 -13.03
C GLU A 61 12.46 -3.37 -12.67
N THR A 62 11.75 -2.27 -12.94
CA THR A 62 12.26 -0.92 -12.66
C THR A 62 12.19 -0.58 -11.17
N LEU A 63 11.10 -0.96 -10.47
CA LEU A 63 10.96 -0.66 -9.04
C LEU A 63 12.09 -1.25 -8.19
N PRO A 64 12.47 -2.54 -8.29
CA PRO A 64 13.62 -3.07 -7.56
C PRO A 64 14.95 -2.36 -7.87
N LYS A 65 15.12 -1.87 -9.11
CA LYS A 65 16.33 -1.13 -9.50
C LYS A 65 16.47 0.19 -8.74
N THR A 66 15.38 0.84 -8.36
CA THR A 66 15.39 2.07 -7.55
C THR A 66 15.98 1.85 -6.16
N LEU A 67 15.96 0.61 -5.67
CA LEU A 67 16.47 0.18 -4.37
C LEU A 67 17.82 -0.52 -4.43
N ARG A 68 18.54 -0.43 -5.58
CA ARG A 68 19.86 -1.04 -5.71
C ARG A 68 20.81 -0.55 -4.60
N GLY A 69 21.52 -1.50 -3.98
CA GLY A 69 22.44 -1.26 -2.87
C GLY A 69 21.77 -1.10 -1.50
N LEU A 70 20.47 -1.48 -1.38
CA LEU A 70 19.70 -1.38 -0.13
C LEU A 70 19.07 -2.72 0.28
N ALA A 71 19.62 -3.87 -0.16
CA ALA A 71 19.01 -5.18 0.09
C ALA A 71 18.83 -5.48 1.61
N ASP A 72 19.84 -5.11 2.41
CA ASP A 72 19.84 -5.39 3.87
C ASP A 72 19.47 -4.16 4.71
N ALA A 73 19.01 -3.11 4.07
CA ALA A 73 18.68 -1.86 4.75
C ALA A 73 17.17 -1.74 5.04
N PRO A 74 16.76 -1.05 6.11
CA PRO A 74 15.35 -0.85 6.41
C PRO A 74 14.69 0.03 5.35
N ILE A 75 13.57 -0.42 4.80
CA ILE A 75 12.78 0.28 3.79
C ILE A 75 11.35 0.45 4.30
N ALA A 76 10.77 1.62 4.10
CA ALA A 76 9.35 1.83 4.34
C ALA A 76 8.59 1.92 3.01
N ASP A 77 7.42 1.28 2.95
CA ASP A 77 6.35 1.61 2.01
C ASP A 77 5.31 2.43 2.77
N ALA A 78 5.27 3.73 2.50
CA ALA A 78 4.42 4.68 3.23
C ALA A 78 3.00 4.81 2.66
N THR A 79 2.67 4.00 1.65
CA THR A 79 1.38 3.99 0.94
C THR A 79 0.98 2.57 0.55
N ALA A 80 1.01 1.64 1.52
CA ALA A 80 0.97 0.20 1.26
C ALA A 80 -0.22 -0.29 0.42
N GLY A 81 -1.42 0.25 0.66
CA GLY A 81 -2.63 -0.10 -0.08
C GLY A 81 -2.88 -1.62 -0.10
N TRP A 82 -2.90 -2.20 -1.32
CA TRP A 82 -3.02 -3.65 -1.51
C TRP A 82 -1.73 -4.44 -1.29
N GLY A 83 -0.61 -3.80 -0.95
CA GLY A 83 0.68 -4.43 -0.73
C GLY A 83 1.35 -5.02 -1.98
N LYS A 84 0.89 -4.72 -3.20
CA LYS A 84 1.39 -5.32 -4.44
C LYS A 84 2.86 -4.99 -4.72
N ASP A 85 3.23 -3.73 -4.60
CA ASP A 85 4.60 -3.28 -4.84
C ASP A 85 5.53 -3.77 -3.72
N ALA A 86 5.05 -3.74 -2.46
CA ALA A 86 5.77 -4.32 -1.33
C ALA A 86 5.98 -5.83 -1.50
N TRP A 87 4.96 -6.56 -1.97
CA TRP A 87 5.08 -7.99 -2.25
C TRP A 87 6.13 -8.28 -3.33
N LEU A 88 6.12 -7.50 -4.41
CA LEU A 88 7.14 -7.59 -5.45
C LEU A 88 8.54 -7.37 -4.88
N LEU A 89 8.73 -6.32 -4.07
CA LEU A 89 10.03 -6.01 -3.45
C LEU A 89 10.47 -7.12 -2.48
N ALA A 90 9.55 -7.62 -1.65
CA ALA A 90 9.83 -8.73 -0.73
C ALA A 90 10.22 -10.03 -1.47
N SER A 91 9.60 -10.31 -2.62
CA SER A 91 9.95 -11.45 -3.49
C SER A 91 11.36 -11.31 -4.11
N ARG A 92 11.92 -10.10 -4.14
CA ARG A 92 13.29 -9.77 -4.59
C ARG A 92 14.28 -9.68 -3.43
N GLY A 93 13.84 -10.02 -2.20
CA GLY A 93 14.70 -10.10 -1.03
C GLY A 93 14.70 -8.87 -0.13
N PHE A 94 14.00 -7.80 -0.47
CA PHE A 94 13.90 -6.61 0.38
C PHE A 94 13.01 -6.85 1.60
N THR A 95 13.34 -6.21 2.72
CA THR A 95 12.52 -6.19 3.93
C THR A 95 11.87 -4.82 4.09
N LEU A 96 10.55 -4.78 4.29
CA LEU A 96 9.79 -3.54 4.32
C LEU A 96 8.87 -3.43 5.53
N THR A 97 8.78 -2.20 6.07
CA THR A 97 7.70 -1.77 6.95
C THR A 97 6.65 -1.06 6.11
N LEU A 98 5.40 -1.55 6.16
CA LEU A 98 4.27 -1.08 5.39
C LEU A 98 3.39 -0.19 6.25
N TYR A 99 3.12 1.03 5.81
CA TYR A 99 2.17 1.92 6.47
C TYR A 99 0.89 2.00 5.66
N GLU A 100 -0.23 1.69 6.30
CA GLU A 100 -1.56 1.84 5.72
C GLU A 100 -2.48 2.52 6.72
N ARG A 101 -3.04 3.67 6.34
CA ARG A 101 -3.90 4.47 7.20
C ARG A 101 -5.37 4.08 7.15
N ASN A 102 -5.82 3.54 5.99
CA ASN A 102 -7.19 3.15 5.83
C ASN A 102 -7.46 1.85 6.62
N PRO A 103 -8.37 1.86 7.61
CA PRO A 103 -8.57 0.71 8.49
C PRO A 103 -9.09 -0.53 7.77
N TYR A 104 -9.85 -0.37 6.68
CA TYR A 104 -10.35 -1.49 5.89
C TYR A 104 -9.24 -2.15 5.09
N LEU A 105 -8.38 -1.35 4.45
CA LEU A 105 -7.24 -1.87 3.71
C LEU A 105 -6.20 -2.50 4.64
N ALA A 106 -5.93 -1.86 5.78
CA ALA A 106 -5.02 -2.41 6.78
C ALA A 106 -5.50 -3.77 7.30
N ALA A 107 -6.80 -3.93 7.54
CA ALA A 107 -7.37 -5.21 7.96
C ALA A 107 -7.28 -6.29 6.88
N LEU A 108 -7.61 -5.96 5.63
CA LEU A 108 -7.47 -6.88 4.50
C LEU A 108 -6.02 -7.30 4.27
N LEU A 109 -5.08 -6.35 4.36
CA LEU A 109 -3.66 -6.63 4.17
C LEU A 109 -3.07 -7.43 5.34
N ALA A 110 -3.49 -7.15 6.59
CA ALA A 110 -3.10 -7.93 7.76
C ALA A 110 -3.52 -9.39 7.63
N ASP A 111 -4.78 -9.64 7.27
CA ASP A 111 -5.33 -10.97 7.03
C ASP A 111 -4.58 -11.70 5.90
N ALA A 112 -4.39 -11.03 4.77
CA ALA A 112 -3.67 -11.61 3.64
C ALA A 112 -2.21 -11.96 3.98
N LEU A 113 -1.52 -11.12 4.75
CA LEU A 113 -0.17 -11.38 5.25
C LEU A 113 -0.15 -12.56 6.23
N GLN A 114 -1.15 -12.67 7.12
CA GLN A 114 -1.25 -13.79 8.04
C GLN A 114 -1.43 -15.11 7.27
N ARG A 115 -2.34 -15.17 6.29
CA ARG A 115 -2.54 -16.34 5.44
C ARG A 115 -1.30 -16.67 4.61
N ALA A 116 -0.63 -15.65 4.07
CA ALA A 116 0.61 -15.83 3.31
C ALA A 116 1.77 -16.36 4.18
N ARG A 117 1.83 -16.00 5.46
CA ARG A 117 2.81 -16.56 6.41
C ARG A 117 2.54 -18.02 6.74
N ALA A 118 1.28 -18.46 6.71
CA ALA A 118 0.88 -19.84 6.95
C ALA A 118 1.08 -20.76 5.72
N ASP A 119 1.17 -20.20 4.51
CA ASP A 119 1.40 -20.95 3.27
C ASP A 119 2.91 -21.12 3.01
N PRO A 120 3.45 -22.35 2.99
CA PRO A 120 4.87 -22.60 2.74
C PRO A 120 5.42 -21.98 1.44
N ARG A 121 4.56 -21.78 0.41
CA ARG A 121 4.95 -21.19 -0.88
C ARG A 121 5.24 -19.70 -0.79
N SER A 122 4.68 -19.02 0.20
CA SER A 122 4.73 -17.57 0.35
C SER A 122 5.30 -17.09 1.69
N ALA A 123 5.47 -17.98 2.67
CA ALA A 123 5.90 -17.66 4.02
C ALA A 123 7.20 -16.84 4.05
N THR A 124 8.21 -17.22 3.25
CA THR A 124 9.50 -16.52 3.19
C THR A 124 9.37 -15.09 2.68
N ILE A 125 8.46 -14.84 1.72
CA ILE A 125 8.18 -13.50 1.20
C ILE A 125 7.43 -12.69 2.26
N ALA A 126 6.35 -13.27 2.82
CA ALA A 126 5.52 -12.60 3.82
C ALA A 126 6.27 -12.26 5.12
N ALA A 127 7.28 -13.05 5.50
CA ALA A 127 8.13 -12.80 6.67
C ALA A 127 8.95 -11.50 6.55
N ARG A 128 9.18 -11.00 5.32
CA ARG A 128 9.90 -9.74 5.04
C ARG A 128 9.01 -8.51 5.13
N LEU A 129 7.71 -8.67 5.37
CA LEU A 129 6.73 -7.60 5.38
C LEU A 129 6.14 -7.41 6.78
N GLN A 130 6.31 -6.21 7.35
CA GLN A 130 5.70 -5.81 8.60
C GLN A 130 4.68 -4.70 8.34
N LEU A 131 3.43 -4.93 8.69
CA LEU A 131 2.36 -3.94 8.54
C LEU A 131 2.21 -3.10 9.81
N VAL A 132 2.07 -1.80 9.63
CA VAL A 132 1.72 -0.80 10.65
C VAL A 132 0.45 -0.09 10.19
N HIS A 133 -0.65 -0.24 10.93
CA HIS A 133 -1.87 0.53 10.69
C HIS A 133 -1.68 1.94 11.26
N ALA A 134 -1.21 2.84 10.44
CA ALA A 134 -0.98 4.25 10.80
C ALA A 134 -0.89 5.12 9.55
N ASP A 135 -1.09 6.43 9.73
CA ASP A 135 -0.77 7.43 8.72
C ASP A 135 0.73 7.70 8.71
N ALA A 136 1.38 7.40 7.60
CA ALA A 136 2.82 7.60 7.43
C ALA A 136 3.24 9.07 7.57
N ALA A 137 2.37 10.02 7.21
CA ALA A 137 2.64 11.45 7.38
C ALA A 137 2.89 11.85 8.83
N THR A 138 2.38 11.08 9.79
CA THR A 138 2.57 11.29 11.23
C THR A 138 3.46 10.26 11.89
N ALA A 139 3.45 9.01 11.42
CA ALA A 139 4.11 7.88 12.07
C ALA A 139 5.58 7.68 11.68
N LEU A 140 6.02 8.19 10.52
CA LEU A 140 7.40 8.07 10.09
C LEU A 140 8.33 8.87 11.02
N ALA A 141 9.23 8.16 11.72
CA ALA A 141 10.26 8.79 12.54
C ALA A 141 11.45 9.25 11.66
N PRO A 142 12.13 10.36 12.04
CA PRO A 142 13.31 10.85 11.32
C PRO A 142 14.43 9.80 11.25
N ALA A 143 15.13 9.73 10.13
CA ALA A 143 16.31 8.89 9.90
C ALA A 143 16.14 7.39 10.23
N SER A 144 14.90 6.87 10.11
CA SER A 144 14.56 5.48 10.48
C SER A 144 14.70 4.48 9.35
N PHE A 145 14.77 4.93 8.10
CA PHE A 145 14.80 4.08 6.93
C PHE A 145 15.90 4.49 5.96
N ALA A 146 16.52 3.54 5.29
CA ALA A 146 17.44 3.85 4.20
C ALA A 146 16.68 4.42 2.99
N ALA A 147 15.49 3.89 2.73
CA ALA A 147 14.60 4.42 1.69
C ALA A 147 13.15 4.42 2.14
N VAL A 148 12.39 5.38 1.62
CA VAL A 148 10.93 5.44 1.76
C VAL A 148 10.31 5.42 0.36
N TYR A 149 9.42 4.47 0.13
CA TYR A 149 8.65 4.34 -1.10
C TYR A 149 7.27 4.93 -0.93
N LEU A 150 6.82 5.68 -1.94
CA LEU A 150 5.51 6.30 -2.03
C LEU A 150 4.83 5.94 -3.37
N ASP A 151 3.60 5.46 -3.34
CA ASP A 151 2.70 5.34 -4.48
C ASP A 151 1.37 6.06 -4.17
N PRO A 152 1.39 7.39 -3.97
CA PRO A 152 0.17 8.13 -3.67
C PRO A 152 -0.78 8.03 -4.86
N MET A 153 -2.07 7.80 -4.58
CA MET A 153 -3.09 7.69 -5.61
C MET A 153 -3.16 8.97 -6.44
N TYR A 154 -2.82 8.85 -7.72
CA TYR A 154 -2.98 9.93 -8.67
C TYR A 154 -4.39 9.89 -9.27
N PRO A 155 -5.11 11.04 -9.33
CA PRO A 155 -6.41 11.09 -9.98
C PRO A 155 -6.25 10.76 -11.47
N GLU A 156 -6.63 9.55 -11.86
CA GLU A 156 -6.64 9.19 -13.27
C GLU A 156 -7.64 10.10 -14.02
N ARG A 157 -7.15 10.79 -15.05
CA ARG A 157 -8.02 11.44 -16.01
C ARG A 157 -8.93 10.37 -16.63
N ARG A 158 -10.25 10.58 -16.56
CA ARG A 158 -11.32 9.72 -17.09
C ARG A 158 -11.10 9.32 -18.56
N LYS A 159 -10.19 8.40 -18.85
CA LYS A 159 -10.02 7.82 -20.19
C LYS A 159 -9.64 6.35 -20.10
N SER A 160 -10.55 5.54 -19.58
CA SER A 160 -10.81 4.17 -20.07
C SER A 160 -12.10 3.66 -19.46
N ALA A 161 -13.06 3.30 -20.29
CA ALA A 161 -14.36 2.77 -19.89
C ALA A 161 -14.29 1.37 -19.25
N LYS A 162 -13.13 0.90 -18.83
CA LYS A 162 -12.87 -0.41 -18.22
C LYS A 162 -11.92 -0.38 -17.03
N VAL A 163 -11.83 0.73 -16.29
CA VAL A 163 -11.27 0.62 -14.93
C VAL A 163 -12.22 -0.32 -14.18
N LYS A 164 -11.72 -1.50 -13.82
CA LYS A 164 -12.53 -2.52 -13.16
C LYS A 164 -13.26 -1.84 -12.00
N LYS A 165 -14.59 -2.04 -11.90
CA LYS A 165 -15.45 -1.45 -10.85
C LYS A 165 -14.83 -1.54 -9.44
N HIS A 166 -14.02 -2.57 -9.19
CA HIS A 166 -13.25 -2.77 -7.96
C HIS A 166 -12.23 -1.64 -7.68
N MET A 167 -11.57 -1.12 -8.72
CA MET A 167 -10.60 -0.01 -8.56
C MET A 167 -11.32 1.31 -8.28
N GLN A 168 -12.50 1.52 -8.85
CA GLN A 168 -13.31 2.71 -8.56
C GLN A 168 -13.82 2.71 -7.11
N ALA A 169 -14.32 1.56 -6.64
CA ALA A 169 -14.73 1.40 -5.26
C ALA A 169 -13.57 1.66 -4.29
N LEU A 170 -12.39 1.14 -4.61
CA LEU A 170 -11.19 1.35 -3.84
C LEU A 170 -10.76 2.83 -3.85
N GLN A 171 -10.81 3.50 -4.99
CA GLN A 171 -10.52 4.93 -5.09
C GLN A 171 -11.47 5.77 -4.25
N GLN A 172 -12.76 5.40 -4.21
CA GLN A 172 -13.74 6.05 -3.34
C GLN A 172 -13.46 5.80 -1.86
N LEU A 173 -13.08 4.57 -1.50
CA LEU A 173 -12.77 4.17 -0.13
C LEU A 173 -11.50 4.85 0.40
N ILE A 174 -10.44 4.89 -0.41
CA ILE A 174 -9.14 5.46 -0.02
C ILE A 174 -9.22 6.99 0.02
N GLY A 175 -10.06 7.60 -0.83
CA GLY A 175 -10.18 9.05 -0.96
C GLY A 175 -8.88 9.71 -1.46
N HIS A 176 -9.02 10.89 -2.04
CA HIS A 176 -7.88 11.78 -2.24
C HIS A 176 -7.63 12.50 -0.92
N HIS A 177 -6.55 12.18 -0.24
CA HIS A 177 -6.14 12.89 0.95
C HIS A 177 -5.03 13.86 0.57
N GLY A 178 -5.41 15.07 0.39
CA GLY A 178 -4.71 16.18 -0.18
C GLY A 178 -3.51 16.74 0.58
N ASP A 179 -2.69 15.90 1.22
CA ASP A 179 -1.43 16.42 1.78
C ASP A 179 -0.21 15.60 1.30
N ASP A 180 -0.10 15.52 -0.04
CA ASP A 180 1.06 14.95 -0.70
C ASP A 180 2.36 15.67 -0.31
N ALA A 181 2.29 16.98 0.01
CA ALA A 181 3.43 17.78 0.43
C ALA A 181 3.94 17.37 1.81
N THR A 182 3.04 17.24 2.79
CA THR A 182 3.40 16.75 4.13
C THR A 182 3.93 15.32 4.09
N LEU A 183 3.31 14.42 3.32
CA LEU A 183 3.78 13.05 3.18
C LEU A 183 5.20 13.01 2.59
N LEU A 184 5.46 13.76 1.49
CA LEU A 184 6.79 13.82 0.88
C LEU A 184 7.82 14.42 1.83
N ALA A 185 7.48 15.51 2.54
CA ALA A 185 8.36 16.14 3.51
C ALA A 185 8.75 15.18 4.65
N ARG A 186 7.76 14.45 5.19
CA ARG A 186 8.00 13.43 6.22
C ARG A 186 8.83 12.27 5.71
N ALA A 187 8.53 11.75 4.52
CA ALA A 187 9.31 10.71 3.89
C ALA A 187 10.79 11.12 3.72
N ARG A 188 11.05 12.37 3.30
CA ARG A 188 12.42 12.90 3.16
C ARG A 188 13.16 13.02 4.49
N LEU A 189 12.47 13.37 5.59
CA LEU A 189 13.06 13.38 6.93
C LEU A 189 13.33 11.96 7.45
N ALA A 190 12.46 11.00 7.11
CA ALA A 190 12.59 9.60 7.55
C ALA A 190 13.65 8.82 6.78
N ALA A 191 13.92 9.18 5.53
CA ALA A 191 14.89 8.52 4.69
C ALA A 191 16.31 9.02 4.96
N THR A 192 17.28 8.09 5.10
CA THR A 192 18.70 8.44 5.23
C THR A 192 19.43 8.48 3.89
N ARG A 193 18.84 7.89 2.82
CA ARG A 193 19.43 7.87 1.49
C ARG A 193 18.52 8.45 0.41
N ARG A 194 17.28 7.94 0.29
CA ARG A 194 16.38 8.41 -0.77
C ARG A 194 14.91 8.17 -0.48
N VAL A 195 14.07 9.01 -1.08
CA VAL A 195 12.63 8.74 -1.25
C VAL A 195 12.38 8.40 -2.71
N ILE A 196 11.57 7.37 -2.96
CA ILE A 196 11.14 6.92 -4.27
C ILE A 196 9.65 7.17 -4.40
N VAL A 197 9.25 7.99 -5.35
CA VAL A 197 7.83 8.29 -5.61
C VAL A 197 7.42 7.73 -6.97
N LYS A 198 6.47 6.81 -6.98
CA LYS A 198 5.89 6.29 -8.21
C LYS A 198 4.89 7.27 -8.80
N ARG A 199 5.03 7.55 -10.08
CA ARG A 199 4.15 8.46 -10.82
C ARG A 199 3.74 7.87 -12.17
N PRO A 200 2.55 8.21 -12.69
CA PRO A 200 2.30 8.05 -14.12
C PRO A 200 3.36 8.81 -14.92
N GLN A 201 3.74 8.30 -16.11
CA GLN A 201 4.88 8.81 -16.87
C GLN A 201 4.82 10.33 -17.15
N HIS A 202 3.61 10.86 -17.41
CA HIS A 202 3.42 12.28 -17.74
C HIS A 202 2.81 13.10 -16.59
N ALA A 203 2.74 12.55 -15.38
CA ALA A 203 2.24 13.28 -14.23
C ALA A 203 3.25 14.32 -13.75
N PRO A 204 2.81 15.47 -13.17
CA PRO A 204 3.74 16.38 -12.50
C PRO A 204 4.42 15.67 -11.33
N PRO A 205 5.56 16.16 -10.86
CA PRO A 205 6.16 15.68 -9.61
C PRO A 205 5.19 15.77 -8.44
N LEU A 206 5.40 14.95 -7.41
CA LEU A 206 4.57 14.99 -6.22
C LEU A 206 4.68 16.35 -5.54
N ALA A 207 3.55 16.98 -5.23
CA ALA A 207 3.48 18.34 -4.62
C ALA A 207 4.26 19.41 -5.42
N ASP A 208 4.42 19.23 -6.73
CA ASP A 208 5.19 20.11 -7.63
C ASP A 208 6.66 20.30 -7.21
N ILE A 209 7.19 19.41 -6.36
CA ILE A 209 8.59 19.42 -5.93
C ILE A 209 9.42 18.62 -6.90
N ALA A 210 10.38 19.26 -7.59
CA ALA A 210 11.25 18.60 -8.56
C ALA A 210 12.09 17.48 -7.90
N PRO A 211 12.14 16.26 -8.47
CA PRO A 211 13.04 15.21 -8.01
C PRO A 211 14.48 15.52 -8.43
N HIS A 212 15.46 14.88 -7.79
CA HIS A 212 16.86 14.97 -8.18
C HIS A 212 17.11 14.28 -9.53
N HIS A 213 16.44 13.16 -9.76
CA HIS A 213 16.40 12.46 -11.05
C HIS A 213 15.17 11.53 -11.07
N ALA A 214 14.88 10.98 -12.25
CA ALA A 214 13.81 10.00 -12.43
C ALA A 214 14.34 8.75 -13.14
N ILE A 215 13.65 7.62 -12.87
CA ILE A 215 13.92 6.34 -13.55
C ILE A 215 12.62 5.93 -14.26
N ASP A 216 12.66 5.89 -15.58
CA ASP A 216 11.49 5.55 -16.38
C ASP A 216 11.25 4.05 -16.42
N GLY A 217 9.99 3.67 -16.26
CA GLY A 217 9.45 2.35 -16.55
C GLY A 217 8.55 2.39 -17.79
N PRO A 218 7.99 1.25 -18.22
CA PRO A 218 7.16 1.20 -19.42
C PRO A 218 5.91 2.10 -19.39
N ASN A 219 5.26 2.21 -18.23
CA ASN A 219 4.02 2.99 -18.06
C ASN A 219 4.07 3.89 -16.81
N THR A 220 5.15 3.85 -16.08
CA THR A 220 5.35 4.56 -14.82
C THR A 220 6.73 5.17 -14.78
N ARG A 221 6.87 6.24 -14.01
CA ARG A 221 8.14 6.88 -13.67
C ARG A 221 8.33 6.79 -12.17
N TYR A 222 9.57 6.67 -11.73
CA TYR A 222 9.97 6.72 -10.33
C TYR A 222 10.81 7.96 -10.10
N ASP A 223 10.24 8.95 -9.43
CA ASP A 223 10.92 10.19 -9.04
C ASP A 223 11.75 9.92 -7.79
N ILE A 224 13.04 10.26 -7.85
CA ILE A 224 14.01 10.01 -6.78
C ILE A 224 14.39 11.32 -6.10
N TYR A 225 14.14 11.38 -4.81
CA TYR A 225 14.55 12.48 -3.94
C TYR A 225 15.65 11.98 -3.00
N LEU A 226 16.85 12.50 -3.15
CA LEU A 226 17.97 12.16 -2.25
C LEU A 226 17.74 12.78 -0.88
N ALA A 227 18.16 12.08 0.18
CA ALA A 227 18.15 12.62 1.51
C ALA A 227 19.14 13.79 1.62
N PRO A 228 18.91 14.78 2.51
CA PRO A 228 19.75 15.99 2.62
C PRO A 228 21.24 15.72 2.88
N ASN A 229 21.55 14.56 3.47
CA ASN A 229 22.91 14.19 3.88
C ASN A 229 23.44 12.97 3.11
N THR A 230 22.94 12.68 1.89
CA THR A 230 23.51 11.60 1.06
C THR A 230 24.79 12.13 0.40
N PRO A 231 25.97 11.54 0.67
CA PRO A 231 27.23 11.92 0.03
C PRO A 231 27.24 11.63 -1.47
#